data_bcd711aea0172f48bd08b652167712ad
#
_entry.id   bcd711aea0172f48bd08b652167712ad
#
_cell.length_a   1.000
_cell.length_b   1.000
_cell.length_c   1.000
_cell.angle_alpha   90.00
_cell.angle_beta   90.00
_cell.angle_gamma   90.00
#
_symmetry.space_group_name_H-M   'P 1'
#
loop_
_entity.id
_entity.type
_entity.pdbx_description
1 polymer ?
#
loop_
_entity_poly.entity_id
_entity_poly.type
_entity_poly.pdbx_seq_one_letter_code
_entity_poly.pdbx_strand_id
1 'polypeptide(L)'
;TLNPLAKDSSYTLSDGNLSYSGDVVQGLVASTIFASSGKYYCEYELTTQQGDTGIGVGDERINPDEDWIGEQSYQVGYLSDGRIFQGASSTSYSSFTVGDVIGAAFDVDTGKVYFAKNNIWQNSGNPAAGTGQVKTISGGNPLTFTFRSVGSGAGTVNFGQKPFKFTPPDGFQPLNDANARPETVITRPDQFVGVIKYVGDDATT
;
A
#
# COMPACT_ATOMS: atom_id res chain seq x y z
N THR A 1 7.79 -3.08 2.30
CA THR A 1 7.57 -3.44 3.72
C THR A 1 6.70 -2.39 4.40
N LEU A 2 6.21 -2.68 5.60
CA LEU A 2 5.59 -1.71 6.49
C LEU A 2 6.65 -0.70 6.96
N ASN A 3 6.22 0.54 7.21
CA ASN A 3 7.13 1.62 7.57
C ASN A 3 7.18 1.80 9.11
N PRO A 4 8.32 1.51 9.78
CA PRO A 4 8.43 1.68 11.22
C PRO A 4 8.37 3.15 11.68
N LEU A 5 8.54 4.11 10.76
CA LEU A 5 8.46 5.55 11.02
C LEU A 5 7.08 6.15 10.67
N ALA A 6 6.22 5.40 9.99
CA ALA A 6 4.85 5.82 9.61
C ALA A 6 3.83 4.83 10.17
N LYS A 7 3.79 4.74 11.48
CA LYS A 7 2.87 3.90 12.25
C LYS A 7 2.55 4.56 13.59
N ASP A 8 1.37 4.31 14.13
CA ASP A 8 1.09 4.61 15.53
C ASP A 8 2.03 3.82 16.45
N SER A 9 2.41 4.42 17.56
CA SER A 9 3.38 3.87 18.51
C SER A 9 2.97 2.53 19.12
N SER A 10 1.67 2.23 19.20
CA SER A 10 1.10 0.99 19.71
C SER A 10 1.28 -0.21 18.78
N TYR A 11 1.67 0.01 17.52
CA TYR A 11 1.97 -1.10 16.62
C TYR A 11 3.36 -1.65 16.83
N THR A 12 3.44 -2.98 16.92
CA THR A 12 4.69 -3.75 16.84
C THR A 12 4.81 -4.36 15.45
N LEU A 13 5.96 -4.16 14.80
CA LEU A 13 6.30 -4.78 13.52
C LEU A 13 7.25 -5.95 13.73
N SER A 14 7.09 -7.01 12.95
CA SER A 14 7.91 -8.23 12.97
C SER A 14 8.13 -8.77 11.56
N ASP A 15 8.85 -9.88 11.44
CA ASP A 15 9.12 -10.59 10.19
C ASP A 15 9.71 -9.67 9.10
N GLY A 16 10.68 -8.86 9.45
CA GLY A 16 11.27 -7.88 8.53
C GLY A 16 10.30 -6.78 8.11
N ASN A 17 9.42 -6.37 9.03
CA ASN A 17 8.34 -5.40 8.80
C ASN A 17 7.31 -5.87 7.77
N LEU A 18 6.97 -7.15 7.79
CA LEU A 18 5.93 -7.75 6.94
C LEU A 18 4.73 -8.22 7.76
N SER A 19 4.87 -8.24 9.08
CA SER A 19 3.80 -8.54 10.03
C SER A 19 3.63 -7.39 10.99
N TYR A 20 2.40 -7.18 11.44
CA TYR A 20 2.09 -6.19 12.45
C TYR A 20 1.08 -6.73 13.46
N SER A 21 1.16 -6.22 14.67
CA SER A 21 0.14 -6.39 15.72
C SER A 21 0.03 -5.10 16.51
N GLY A 22 -1.14 -4.84 17.07
CA GLY A 22 -1.35 -3.65 17.89
C GLY A 22 -2.79 -3.53 18.37
N ASP A 23 -2.97 -2.69 19.37
CA ASP A 23 -4.27 -2.35 19.94
C ASP A 23 -4.44 -0.82 19.90
N VAL A 24 -4.97 -0.33 18.80
CA VAL A 24 -5.18 1.11 18.58
C VAL A 24 -6.65 1.42 18.43
N VAL A 25 -7.11 2.51 19.04
CA VAL A 25 -8.44 3.09 18.81
C VAL A 25 -8.40 3.98 17.57
N GLN A 26 -7.40 4.82 17.47
CA GLN A 26 -7.03 5.63 16.31
C GLN A 26 -5.63 5.23 15.89
N GLY A 27 -5.34 5.30 14.60
CA GLY A 27 -4.02 5.00 14.08
C GLY A 27 -4.01 3.90 13.04
N LEU A 28 -2.93 3.91 12.27
CA LEU A 28 -2.67 2.96 11.20
C LEU A 28 -1.16 2.71 11.06
N VAL A 29 -0.79 1.74 10.25
CA VAL A 29 0.58 1.59 9.74
C VAL A 29 0.58 1.67 8.22
N ALA A 30 1.46 2.48 7.65
CA ALA A 30 1.61 2.63 6.21
C ALA A 30 2.72 1.73 5.65
N SER A 31 2.68 1.45 4.35
CA SER A 31 3.84 0.87 3.66
C SER A 31 4.94 1.92 3.46
N THR A 32 6.17 1.47 3.18
CA THR A 32 7.35 2.36 3.01
C THR A 32 7.34 3.16 1.72
N ILE A 33 6.56 2.75 0.74
CA ILE A 33 6.59 3.32 -0.61
C ILE A 33 5.27 3.99 -0.92
N PHE A 34 5.34 5.25 -1.33
CA PHE A 34 4.26 6.00 -1.94
C PHE A 34 4.51 6.07 -3.44
N ALA A 35 3.63 5.49 -4.23
CA ALA A 35 3.74 5.50 -5.69
C ALA A 35 3.07 6.73 -6.27
N SER A 36 3.76 7.43 -7.18
CA SER A 36 3.25 8.64 -7.85
C SER A 36 2.61 8.36 -9.22
N SER A 37 2.71 7.14 -9.74
CA SER A 37 2.09 6.71 -11.00
C SER A 37 2.01 5.18 -11.05
N GLY A 38 1.17 4.64 -11.95
CA GLY A 38 1.09 3.20 -12.20
C GLY A 38 0.08 2.46 -11.32
N LYS A 39 0.08 1.13 -11.41
CA LYS A 39 -0.91 0.23 -10.82
C LYS A 39 -0.24 -0.79 -9.93
N TYR A 40 -0.71 -0.91 -8.69
CA TYR A 40 -0.04 -1.73 -7.68
C TYR A 40 -1.01 -2.68 -6.99
N TYR A 41 -0.46 -3.82 -6.56
CA TYR A 41 -1.16 -4.90 -5.89
C TYR A 41 -0.38 -5.39 -4.68
N CYS A 42 -1.08 -5.71 -3.61
CA CYS A 42 -0.54 -6.48 -2.48
C CYS A 42 -1.59 -7.46 -1.95
N GLU A 43 -1.13 -8.41 -1.16
CA GLU A 43 -1.98 -9.32 -0.40
C GLU A 43 -1.83 -9.09 1.10
N TYR A 44 -2.95 -9.13 1.79
CA TYR A 44 -3.05 -9.05 3.24
C TYR A 44 -3.74 -10.31 3.78
N GLU A 45 -3.16 -10.92 4.80
CA GLU A 45 -3.74 -12.04 5.51
C GLU A 45 -3.97 -11.67 6.97
N LEU A 46 -5.21 -11.78 7.43
CA LEU A 46 -5.58 -11.57 8.81
C LEU A 46 -5.14 -12.79 9.63
N THR A 47 -4.28 -12.58 10.63
CA THR A 47 -3.74 -13.66 11.48
C THR A 47 -4.37 -13.73 12.86
N THR A 48 -4.82 -12.59 13.38
CA THR A 48 -5.59 -12.51 14.62
C THR A 48 -6.67 -11.46 14.45
N GLN A 49 -7.92 -11.86 14.66
CA GLN A 49 -9.08 -10.98 14.55
C GLN A 49 -9.53 -10.52 15.93
N GLN A 50 -9.45 -9.21 16.14
CA GLN A 50 -10.16 -8.51 17.21
C GLN A 50 -10.56 -7.13 16.68
N GLY A 51 -11.77 -6.71 16.95
CA GLY A 51 -12.29 -5.42 16.55
C GLY A 51 -12.19 -5.14 15.04
N ASP A 52 -12.06 -3.87 14.69
CA ASP A 52 -12.00 -3.37 13.32
C ASP A 52 -10.57 -3.47 12.75
N THR A 53 -10.21 -4.65 12.29
CA THR A 53 -8.90 -4.93 11.66
C THR A 53 -9.06 -4.94 10.14
N GLY A 54 -8.09 -4.41 9.39
CA GLY A 54 -8.22 -4.36 7.95
C GLY A 54 -7.04 -3.76 7.20
N ILE A 55 -7.28 -3.60 5.89
CA ILE A 55 -6.34 -3.02 4.92
C ILE A 55 -6.98 -1.82 4.22
N GLY A 56 -6.16 -0.85 3.86
CA GLY A 56 -6.60 0.33 3.12
C GLY A 56 -5.60 0.82 2.10
N VAL A 57 -5.98 1.89 1.46
CA VAL A 57 -5.14 2.71 0.58
C VAL A 57 -5.32 4.15 1.02
N GLY A 58 -4.23 4.89 1.11
CA GLY A 58 -4.26 6.31 1.46
C GLY A 58 -3.20 7.09 0.68
N ASP A 59 -3.36 8.40 0.60
CA ASP A 59 -2.33 9.25 0.02
C ASP A 59 -1.38 9.82 1.09
N GLU A 60 -0.41 10.62 0.67
CA GLU A 60 0.64 11.19 1.53
C GLU A 60 0.14 12.10 2.68
N ARG A 61 -1.16 12.44 2.71
CA ARG A 61 -1.80 13.24 3.78
C ARG A 61 -2.21 12.41 5.00
N ILE A 62 -2.07 11.09 4.95
CA ILE A 62 -2.39 10.22 6.10
C ILE A 62 -1.58 10.64 7.32
N ASN A 63 -2.23 10.68 8.48
CA ASN A 63 -1.59 10.82 9.78
C ASN A 63 -1.63 9.46 10.52
N PRO A 64 -0.51 8.73 10.61
CA PRO A 64 -0.51 7.40 11.21
C PRO A 64 -0.96 7.34 12.68
N ASP A 65 -0.82 8.44 13.43
CA ASP A 65 -1.16 8.48 14.86
C ASP A 65 -2.62 8.87 15.12
N GLU A 66 -3.27 9.53 14.16
CA GLU A 66 -4.61 10.11 14.36
C GLU A 66 -5.67 9.49 13.45
N ASP A 67 -5.29 9.09 12.20
CA ASP A 67 -6.23 8.56 11.23
C ASP A 67 -6.44 7.04 11.41
N TRP A 68 -7.66 6.57 11.22
CA TRP A 68 -7.93 5.16 10.94
C TRP A 68 -8.22 4.95 9.44
N ILE A 69 -8.01 3.74 8.93
CA ILE A 69 -8.13 3.47 7.50
C ILE A 69 -9.54 3.79 6.96
N GLY A 70 -9.62 4.72 6.01
CA GLY A 70 -10.88 5.16 5.38
C GLY A 70 -11.61 6.28 6.11
N GLU A 71 -11.05 6.86 7.18
CA GLU A 71 -11.64 8.00 7.90
C GLU A 71 -11.76 9.24 7.04
N GLN A 72 -10.71 9.54 6.32
CA GLN A 72 -10.62 10.74 5.51
C GLN A 72 -11.00 10.48 4.04
N SER A 73 -11.37 11.52 3.29
CA SER A 73 -11.71 11.41 1.87
C SER A 73 -10.52 10.96 0.98
N TYR A 74 -9.30 11.15 1.47
CA TYR A 74 -8.05 10.73 0.83
C TYR A 74 -7.57 9.32 1.26
N GLN A 75 -8.45 8.56 1.90
CA GLN A 75 -8.20 7.18 2.35
C GLN A 75 -9.39 6.30 1.98
N VAL A 76 -9.12 5.02 1.71
CA VAL A 76 -10.14 3.97 1.55
C VAL A 76 -9.72 2.80 2.43
N GLY A 77 -10.59 2.33 3.28
CA GLY A 77 -10.31 1.21 4.18
C GLY A 77 -11.35 0.10 4.06
N TYR A 78 -10.90 -1.16 4.01
CA TYR A 78 -11.71 -2.35 4.04
C TYR A 78 -11.51 -3.08 5.37
N LEU A 79 -12.55 -3.10 6.19
CA LEU A 79 -12.54 -3.70 7.52
C LEU A 79 -13.05 -5.15 7.50
N SER A 80 -12.66 -5.92 8.50
CA SER A 80 -13.00 -7.35 8.61
C SER A 80 -14.50 -7.62 8.71
N ASP A 81 -15.30 -6.66 9.18
CA ASP A 81 -16.76 -6.77 9.21
C ASP A 81 -17.44 -6.59 7.83
N GLY A 82 -16.66 -6.32 6.79
CA GLY A 82 -17.13 -6.14 5.41
C GLY A 82 -17.36 -4.70 5.00
N ARG A 83 -17.24 -3.73 5.90
CA ARG A 83 -17.43 -2.32 5.54
C ARG A 83 -16.21 -1.77 4.81
N ILE A 84 -16.48 -1.03 3.74
CA ILE A 84 -15.46 -0.24 3.03
C ILE A 84 -15.79 1.23 3.23
N PHE A 85 -14.86 1.94 3.87
CA PHE A 85 -14.99 3.35 4.25
C PHE A 85 -14.23 4.29 3.31
N GLN A 86 -14.75 5.50 3.15
CA GLN A 86 -14.08 6.68 2.63
C GLN A 86 -14.76 7.93 3.16
N GLY A 87 -14.01 8.79 3.88
CA GLY A 87 -14.55 10.03 4.43
C GLY A 87 -15.73 9.80 5.38
N ALA A 88 -15.59 8.85 6.29
CA ALA A 88 -16.61 8.42 7.24
C ALA A 88 -17.90 7.80 6.63
N SER A 89 -17.97 7.69 5.28
CA SER A 89 -19.06 7.01 4.59
C SER A 89 -18.68 5.58 4.27
N SER A 90 -19.56 4.61 4.52
CA SER A 90 -19.28 3.19 4.27
C SER A 90 -20.28 2.53 3.34
N THR A 91 -19.81 1.47 2.68
CA THR A 91 -20.62 0.52 1.92
C THR A 91 -20.26 -0.88 2.37
N SER A 92 -21.26 -1.74 2.57
CA SER A 92 -21.03 -3.12 3.05
C SER A 92 -20.81 -4.09 1.88
N TYR A 93 -19.79 -4.92 2.04
CA TYR A 93 -19.40 -5.99 1.14
C TYR A 93 -19.17 -7.29 1.93
N SER A 94 -18.39 -8.23 1.41
CA SER A 94 -18.11 -9.49 2.10
C SER A 94 -17.22 -9.27 3.33
N SER A 95 -17.62 -9.74 4.50
CA SER A 95 -16.76 -9.79 5.69
C SER A 95 -15.65 -10.82 5.49
N PHE A 96 -14.53 -10.65 6.22
CA PHE A 96 -13.43 -11.60 6.20
C PHE A 96 -12.94 -11.92 7.63
N THR A 97 -12.29 -13.04 7.78
CA THR A 97 -11.83 -13.58 9.07
C THR A 97 -10.41 -14.15 8.94
N VAL A 98 -9.87 -14.65 10.04
CA VAL A 98 -8.54 -15.28 10.10
C VAL A 98 -8.38 -16.34 9.01
N GLY A 99 -7.27 -16.26 8.27
CA GLY A 99 -6.95 -17.15 7.15
C GLY A 99 -7.52 -16.73 5.80
N ASP A 100 -8.43 -15.73 5.76
CA ASP A 100 -8.81 -15.12 4.49
C ASP A 100 -7.67 -14.23 3.98
N VAL A 101 -7.47 -14.25 2.65
CA VAL A 101 -6.52 -13.38 1.97
C VAL A 101 -7.26 -12.28 1.23
N ILE A 102 -6.89 -11.05 1.56
CA ILE A 102 -7.43 -9.86 0.92
C ILE A 102 -6.42 -9.35 -0.10
N GLY A 103 -6.80 -9.37 -1.38
CA GLY A 103 -6.09 -8.66 -2.42
C GLY A 103 -6.48 -7.19 -2.41
N ALA A 104 -5.51 -6.30 -2.37
CA ALA A 104 -5.73 -4.87 -2.52
C ALA A 104 -5.01 -4.36 -3.75
N ALA A 105 -5.69 -3.55 -4.55
CA ALA A 105 -5.15 -2.97 -5.76
C ALA A 105 -5.54 -1.50 -5.88
N PHE A 106 -4.60 -0.67 -6.35
CA PHE A 106 -4.88 0.73 -6.68
C PHE A 106 -4.19 1.15 -7.97
N ASP A 107 -4.84 2.06 -8.66
CA ASP A 107 -4.34 2.74 -9.86
C ASP A 107 -4.14 4.22 -9.48
N VAL A 108 -2.89 4.65 -9.39
CA VAL A 108 -2.54 6.02 -8.99
C VAL A 108 -3.07 7.04 -10.00
N ASP A 109 -2.97 6.74 -11.29
CA ASP A 109 -3.28 7.67 -12.37
C ASP A 109 -4.78 8.03 -12.41
N THR A 110 -5.63 7.11 -11.95
CA THR A 110 -7.08 7.30 -11.88
C THR A 110 -7.63 7.40 -10.46
N GLY A 111 -6.80 7.14 -9.44
CA GLY A 111 -7.18 7.08 -8.03
C GLY A 111 -8.09 5.92 -7.66
N LYS A 112 -8.33 4.97 -8.56
CA LYS A 112 -9.24 3.86 -8.34
C LYS A 112 -8.68 2.82 -7.37
N VAL A 113 -9.52 2.38 -6.43
CA VAL A 113 -9.17 1.39 -5.41
C VAL A 113 -10.08 0.17 -5.53
N TYR A 114 -9.49 -1.01 -5.38
CA TYR A 114 -10.15 -2.30 -5.49
C TYR A 114 -9.73 -3.20 -4.34
N PHE A 115 -10.67 -3.99 -3.80
CA PHE A 115 -10.38 -5.05 -2.85
C PHE A 115 -11.00 -6.36 -3.29
N ALA A 116 -10.30 -7.46 -3.03
CA ALA A 116 -10.79 -8.81 -3.25
C ALA A 116 -10.69 -9.62 -1.96
N LYS A 117 -11.67 -10.45 -1.69
CA LYS A 117 -11.60 -11.51 -0.67
C LYS A 117 -11.39 -12.85 -1.38
N ASN A 118 -10.29 -13.55 -1.09
CA ASN A 118 -9.96 -14.85 -1.68
C ASN A 118 -10.13 -14.83 -3.21
N ASN A 119 -9.58 -13.81 -3.87
CA ASN A 119 -9.64 -13.57 -5.32
C ASN A 119 -11.04 -13.21 -5.89
N ILE A 120 -12.03 -12.93 -5.04
CA ILE A 120 -13.34 -12.44 -5.48
C ILE A 120 -13.37 -10.93 -5.25
N TRP A 121 -13.33 -10.17 -6.34
CA TRP A 121 -13.32 -8.71 -6.29
C TRP A 121 -14.67 -8.17 -5.81
N GLN A 122 -14.63 -7.26 -4.83
CA GLN A 122 -15.80 -6.56 -4.33
C GLN A 122 -16.37 -5.64 -5.42
N ASN A 123 -17.67 -5.30 -5.33
CA ASN A 123 -18.35 -4.45 -6.29
C ASN A 123 -18.28 -4.96 -7.76
N SER A 124 -18.21 -6.28 -7.97
CA SER A 124 -17.99 -6.87 -9.30
C SER A 124 -16.77 -6.26 -10.01
N GLY A 125 -15.73 -5.92 -9.23
CA GLY A 125 -14.54 -5.22 -9.71
C GLY A 125 -13.79 -5.99 -10.78
N ASN A 126 -13.34 -5.26 -11.78
CA ASN A 126 -12.36 -5.73 -12.77
C ASN A 126 -11.24 -4.70 -12.87
N PRO A 127 -10.19 -4.81 -12.02
CA PRO A 127 -9.10 -3.84 -12.00
C PRO A 127 -8.37 -3.74 -13.34
N ALA A 128 -8.18 -4.87 -14.05
CA ALA A 128 -7.53 -4.88 -15.36
C ALA A 128 -8.27 -4.02 -16.38
N ALA A 129 -9.61 -4.07 -16.38
CA ALA A 129 -10.46 -3.25 -17.23
C ALA A 129 -10.72 -1.84 -16.65
N GLY A 130 -10.29 -1.56 -15.42
CA GLY A 130 -10.51 -0.28 -14.75
C GLY A 130 -11.97 -0.03 -14.37
N THR A 131 -12.78 -1.08 -14.10
CA THR A 131 -14.20 -0.98 -13.78
C THR A 131 -14.54 -1.62 -12.45
N GLY A 132 -15.67 -1.22 -11.84
CA GLY A 132 -16.15 -1.80 -10.58
C GLY A 132 -15.24 -1.48 -9.38
N GLN A 133 -14.52 -0.35 -9.39
CA GLN A 133 -13.78 0.10 -8.22
C GLN A 133 -14.71 0.27 -7.01
N VAL A 134 -14.22 -0.01 -5.82
CA VAL A 134 -15.00 0.18 -4.59
C VAL A 134 -15.09 1.65 -4.21
N LYS A 135 -14.02 2.41 -4.45
CA LYS A 135 -13.91 3.85 -4.18
C LYS A 135 -12.86 4.48 -5.10
N THR A 136 -12.79 5.82 -5.08
CA THR A 136 -11.78 6.59 -5.82
C THR A 136 -11.19 7.67 -4.91
N ILE A 137 -9.86 7.72 -4.80
CA ILE A 137 -9.13 8.78 -4.11
C ILE A 137 -8.82 9.87 -5.15
N SER A 138 -9.34 11.06 -4.93
CA SER A 138 -9.12 12.20 -5.84
C SER A 138 -7.93 13.04 -5.39
N GLY A 139 -7.25 13.69 -6.34
CA GLY A 139 -6.18 14.65 -6.04
C GLY A 139 -4.85 14.39 -6.71
N GLY A 140 -4.63 13.19 -7.28
CA GLY A 140 -3.39 12.87 -8.00
C GLY A 140 -2.14 12.77 -7.10
N ASN A 141 -2.33 12.65 -5.79
CA ASN A 141 -1.23 12.48 -4.85
C ASN A 141 -0.70 11.04 -4.88
N PRO A 142 0.56 10.83 -4.49
CA PRO A 142 1.13 9.49 -4.34
C PRO A 142 0.31 8.63 -3.37
N LEU A 143 0.08 7.36 -3.74
CA LEU A 143 -0.72 6.41 -2.97
C LEU A 143 0.14 5.32 -2.34
N THR A 144 -0.31 4.82 -1.19
CA THR A 144 0.32 3.73 -0.45
C THR A 144 -0.72 2.78 0.14
N PHE A 145 -0.32 1.56 0.51
CA PHE A 145 -1.14 0.66 1.31
C PHE A 145 -1.05 1.02 2.79
N THR A 146 -2.17 0.91 3.49
CA THR A 146 -2.30 1.17 4.92
C THR A 146 -2.97 -0.01 5.62
N PHE A 147 -2.69 -0.20 6.90
CA PHE A 147 -3.20 -1.33 7.67
C PHE A 147 -3.61 -0.87 9.05
N ARG A 148 -4.60 -1.56 9.61
CA ARG A 148 -5.12 -1.28 10.95
C ARG A 148 -5.45 -2.55 11.70
N SER A 149 -5.26 -2.52 13.02
CA SER A 149 -5.81 -3.51 13.93
C SER A 149 -6.29 -2.85 15.21
N VAL A 150 -7.35 -3.40 15.79
CA VAL A 150 -7.95 -2.98 17.05
C VAL A 150 -8.01 -4.20 17.96
N GLY A 151 -7.83 -4.01 19.28
CA GLY A 151 -7.98 -5.06 20.25
C GLY A 151 -6.97 -6.20 20.12
N SER A 152 -5.69 -5.89 19.90
CA SER A 152 -4.62 -6.88 19.70
C SER A 152 -4.77 -7.73 18.42
N GLY A 153 -5.43 -7.19 17.40
CA GLY A 153 -5.46 -7.78 16.07
C GLY A 153 -4.08 -7.83 15.43
N ALA A 154 -3.89 -8.76 14.49
CA ALA A 154 -2.61 -8.92 13.79
C ALA A 154 -2.82 -9.34 12.33
N GLY A 155 -1.87 -9.00 11.48
CA GLY A 155 -1.88 -9.38 10.08
C GLY A 155 -0.51 -9.46 9.46
N THR A 156 -0.43 -10.14 8.31
CA THR A 156 0.78 -10.24 7.49
C THR A 156 0.53 -9.67 6.11
N VAL A 157 1.57 -9.11 5.49
CA VAL A 157 1.48 -8.47 4.18
C VAL A 157 2.47 -9.08 3.20
N ASN A 158 2.02 -9.30 1.99
CA ASN A 158 2.85 -9.68 0.86
C ASN A 158 2.83 -8.54 -0.17
N PHE A 159 3.97 -7.84 -0.30
CA PHE A 159 4.21 -6.81 -1.31
C PHE A 159 4.95 -7.37 -2.55
N GLY A 160 4.95 -8.70 -2.74
CA GLY A 160 5.68 -9.38 -3.81
C GLY A 160 7.08 -9.87 -3.41
N GLN A 161 7.45 -9.82 -2.12
CA GLN A 161 8.71 -10.40 -1.62
C GLN A 161 8.67 -11.93 -1.59
N LYS A 162 7.50 -12.53 -1.70
CA LYS A 162 7.23 -13.96 -1.94
C LYS A 162 6.15 -14.10 -3.03
N PRO A 163 6.00 -15.25 -3.66
CA PRO A 163 4.91 -15.46 -4.61
C PRO A 163 3.55 -15.07 -4.00
N PHE A 164 2.74 -14.35 -4.76
CA PHE A 164 1.38 -14.07 -4.38
C PHE A 164 0.55 -15.37 -4.37
N LYS A 165 -0.42 -15.45 -3.46
CA LYS A 165 -1.38 -16.56 -3.40
C LYS A 165 -2.32 -16.55 -4.60
N PHE A 166 -2.67 -15.35 -5.07
CA PHE A 166 -3.50 -15.14 -6.24
C PHE A 166 -2.74 -14.33 -7.30
N THR A 167 -3.03 -14.57 -8.56
CA THR A 167 -2.43 -13.80 -9.66
C THR A 167 -2.91 -12.34 -9.58
N PRO A 168 -1.99 -11.36 -9.53
CA PRO A 168 -2.36 -9.96 -9.63
C PRO A 168 -3.17 -9.69 -10.90
N PRO A 169 -4.08 -8.70 -10.91
CA PRO A 169 -4.77 -8.30 -12.13
C PRO A 169 -3.78 -7.84 -13.21
N ASP A 170 -4.12 -8.06 -14.47
CA ASP A 170 -3.28 -7.64 -15.59
C ASP A 170 -2.96 -6.14 -15.51
N GLY A 171 -1.69 -5.80 -15.68
CA GLY A 171 -1.16 -4.44 -15.57
C GLY A 171 -0.85 -3.97 -14.14
N PHE A 172 -1.19 -4.76 -13.11
CA PHE A 172 -0.82 -4.47 -11.74
C PHE A 172 0.47 -5.18 -11.33
N GLN A 173 1.30 -4.50 -10.59
CA GLN A 173 2.61 -4.98 -10.16
C GLN A 173 2.79 -4.86 -8.64
N PRO A 174 3.75 -5.60 -8.05
CA PRO A 174 4.09 -5.43 -6.65
C PRO A 174 4.54 -4.00 -6.32
N LEU A 175 4.13 -3.49 -5.14
CA LEU A 175 4.63 -2.20 -4.66
C LEU A 175 6.03 -2.38 -4.05
N ASN A 176 7.04 -2.24 -4.89
CA ASN A 176 8.45 -2.30 -4.51
C ASN A 176 9.25 -1.18 -5.19
N ASP A 177 10.49 -0.97 -4.74
CA ASP A 177 11.34 0.10 -5.25
C ASP A 177 11.60 0.01 -6.76
N ALA A 178 11.78 -1.20 -7.29
CA ALA A 178 12.03 -1.37 -8.73
C ALA A 178 10.84 -0.96 -9.60
N ASN A 179 9.62 -1.16 -9.11
CA ASN A 179 8.39 -0.88 -9.83
C ASN A 179 7.84 0.54 -9.57
N ALA A 180 8.19 1.14 -8.41
CA ALA A 180 7.68 2.46 -8.00
C ALA A 180 8.65 3.61 -8.33
N ARG A 181 9.81 3.33 -8.92
CA ARG A 181 10.74 4.39 -9.35
C ARG A 181 10.15 5.18 -10.49
N PRO A 182 10.26 6.52 -10.47
CA PRO A 182 10.03 7.33 -11.64
C PRO A 182 10.92 6.86 -12.79
N GLU A 183 10.42 6.90 -14.02
CA GLU A 183 11.25 6.66 -15.19
C GLU A 183 12.45 7.62 -15.16
N THR A 184 13.66 7.07 -15.28
CA THR A 184 14.86 7.87 -15.36
C THR A 184 14.86 8.64 -16.68
N VAL A 185 14.77 9.97 -16.62
CA VAL A 185 14.84 10.85 -17.79
C VAL A 185 16.17 10.68 -18.53
N ILE A 186 17.22 10.25 -17.82
CA ILE A 186 18.55 9.96 -18.37
C ILE A 186 18.76 8.46 -18.42
N THR A 187 18.47 7.86 -19.56
CA THR A 187 18.63 6.40 -19.79
C THR A 187 20.11 5.99 -19.97
N ARG A 188 20.97 6.92 -20.31
CA ARG A 188 22.39 6.71 -20.53
C ARG A 188 23.20 7.82 -19.84
N PRO A 189 23.38 7.77 -18.50
CA PRO A 189 24.16 8.80 -17.77
C PRO A 189 25.62 8.87 -18.23
N ASP A 190 26.19 7.78 -18.75
CA ASP A 190 27.52 7.72 -19.37
C ASP A 190 27.69 8.62 -20.59
N GLN A 191 26.60 9.01 -21.23
CA GLN A 191 26.63 9.97 -22.35
C GLN A 191 26.70 11.45 -21.90
N PHE A 192 26.38 11.72 -20.63
CA PHE A 192 26.28 13.07 -20.08
C PHE A 192 27.35 13.38 -19.04
N VAL A 193 28.09 12.38 -18.57
CA VAL A 193 29.17 12.52 -17.57
C VAL A 193 30.47 11.96 -18.15
N GLY A 194 31.40 12.86 -18.45
CA GLY A 194 32.77 12.50 -18.80
C GLY A 194 33.69 12.62 -17.59
N VAL A 195 34.47 11.58 -17.29
CA VAL A 195 35.53 11.65 -16.29
C VAL A 195 36.84 11.92 -17.02
N ILE A 196 37.43 13.09 -16.77
CA ILE A 196 38.77 13.44 -17.27
C ILE A 196 39.77 13.16 -16.16
N LYS A 197 40.72 12.26 -16.43
CA LYS A 197 41.86 12.03 -15.53
C LYS A 197 42.86 13.17 -15.74
N TYR A 198 43.04 14.01 -14.74
CA TYR A 198 44.07 15.02 -14.71
C TYR A 198 45.36 14.41 -14.18
N VAL A 199 46.42 14.53 -14.95
CA VAL A 199 47.77 14.26 -14.50
C VAL A 199 48.41 15.60 -14.14
N GLY A 200 48.65 15.82 -12.84
CA GLY A 200 49.33 17.04 -12.39
C GLY A 200 50.74 17.14 -12.97
N ASP A 201 51.10 18.28 -13.50
CA ASP A 201 52.47 18.65 -13.81
C ASP A 201 53.25 18.85 -12.48
N ASP A 202 54.16 17.97 -12.16
CA ASP A 202 55.18 18.24 -11.16
C ASP A 202 56.22 19.21 -11.77
N ALA A 203 55.83 20.46 -11.93
CA ALA A 203 56.80 21.51 -12.22
C ALA A 203 57.53 21.90 -10.94
N THR A 204 58.58 21.18 -10.65
CA THR A 204 59.57 21.61 -9.70
C THR A 204 60.43 22.70 -10.34
N THR A 205 60.27 23.95 -9.89
CA THR A 205 61.26 24.99 -10.04
C THR A 205 62.08 25.09 -8.78
#